data_ca9db218cb2644f728480c886d725779
#
_entry.id   ca9db218cb2644f728480c886d725779
#
_cell.length_a   1.000
_cell.length_b   1.000
_cell.length_c   1.000
_cell.angle_alpha   90.00
_cell.angle_beta   90.00
_cell.angle_gamma   90.00
#
_symmetry.space_group_name_H-M   'P 1'
#
loop_
_entity.id
_entity.type
_entity.pdbx_description
1 polymer ?
#
loop_
_entity_poly.entity_id
_entity_poly.type
_entity_poly.pdbx_seq_one_letter_code
_entity_poly.pdbx_strand_id
1 'polypeptide(L)'
;MKKVIKSIFQYVGAILLAIVIAALLRFFIVDFYSIPSDSMYPTIEPGDFIVVNKLYMGARFYKNFDFLDGSHPETVRVSGFASLKRNDVIVFNFPTHTNGRWDMDLGTFYVKRCIALPGDTLSIIKGINHVNGKTGFGNMEEQQRLHHYHGEYAPGIYNAFPFDYWHRWNIQDFGPLYLPAAGATITIDTLNFSLYRHLIAYETQAPVHSQDRQLYIRDSLIREYTFQKNWY
;
A
#
# COMPACT_ATOMS: atom_id res chain seq x y z
N MET A 1 26.63 21.84 -47.11
CA MET A 1 25.27 21.92 -46.57
C MET A 1 24.61 20.53 -46.37
N LYS A 2 24.44 19.70 -47.41
CA LYS A 2 23.75 18.39 -47.29
C LYS A 2 24.36 17.41 -46.23
N LYS A 3 25.70 17.35 -46.10
CA LYS A 3 26.37 16.51 -45.08
C LYS A 3 26.10 16.99 -43.65
N VAL A 4 26.12 18.30 -43.42
CA VAL A 4 25.85 18.89 -42.08
C VAL A 4 24.40 18.64 -41.66
N ILE A 5 23.43 18.83 -42.57
CA ILE A 5 22.02 18.55 -42.33
C ILE A 5 21.82 17.07 -42.01
N LYS A 6 22.47 16.15 -42.76
CA LYS A 6 22.39 14.70 -42.46
C LYS A 6 22.94 14.36 -41.07
N SER A 7 24.08 14.95 -40.68
CA SER A 7 24.64 14.75 -39.35
C SER A 7 23.71 15.27 -38.24
N ILE A 8 23.11 16.45 -38.40
CA ILE A 8 22.13 17.00 -37.45
C ILE A 8 20.96 16.02 -37.28
N PHE A 9 20.40 15.53 -38.40
CA PHE A 9 19.32 14.54 -38.35
C PHE A 9 19.70 13.26 -37.62
N GLN A 10 20.93 12.77 -37.80
CA GLN A 10 21.43 11.59 -37.09
C GLN A 10 21.55 11.82 -35.58
N TYR A 11 22.09 13.00 -35.15
CA TYR A 11 22.18 13.33 -33.74
C TYR A 11 20.81 13.52 -33.08
N VAL A 12 19.89 14.21 -33.74
CA VAL A 12 18.51 14.39 -33.27
C VAL A 12 17.81 13.02 -33.14
N GLY A 13 17.97 12.15 -34.15
CA GLY A 13 17.42 10.80 -34.11
C GLY A 13 17.98 9.95 -32.96
N ALA A 14 19.30 10.04 -32.72
CA ALA A 14 19.93 9.33 -31.60
C ALA A 14 19.46 9.85 -30.24
N ILE A 15 19.28 11.15 -30.07
CA ILE A 15 18.74 11.74 -28.84
C ILE A 15 17.30 11.30 -28.62
N LEU A 16 16.44 11.35 -29.64
CA LEU A 16 15.07 10.90 -29.54
C LEU A 16 14.98 9.41 -29.18
N LEU A 17 15.80 8.57 -29.80
CA LEU A 17 15.86 7.15 -29.48
C LEU A 17 16.30 6.92 -28.02
N ALA A 18 17.30 7.64 -27.54
CA ALA A 18 17.76 7.55 -26.16
C ALA A 18 16.66 7.95 -25.17
N ILE A 19 15.88 9.01 -25.45
CA ILE A 19 14.75 9.43 -24.64
C ILE A 19 13.68 8.33 -24.61
N VAL A 20 13.35 7.75 -25.75
CA VAL A 20 12.36 6.64 -25.83
C VAL A 20 12.83 5.44 -25.01
N ILE A 21 14.09 5.04 -25.17
CA ILE A 21 14.65 3.92 -24.38
C ILE A 21 14.61 4.24 -22.88
N ALA A 22 15.02 5.43 -22.45
CA ALA A 22 14.97 5.85 -21.06
C ALA A 22 13.54 5.85 -20.51
N ALA A 23 12.57 6.32 -21.29
CA ALA A 23 11.16 6.30 -20.93
C ALA A 23 10.63 4.86 -20.77
N LEU A 24 10.97 3.96 -21.70
CA LEU A 24 10.59 2.54 -21.62
C LEU A 24 11.22 1.86 -20.41
N LEU A 25 12.51 2.11 -20.14
CA LEU A 25 13.20 1.57 -18.97
C LEU A 25 12.49 2.05 -17.67
N ARG A 26 12.21 3.35 -17.56
CA ARG A 26 11.53 3.93 -16.40
C ARG A 26 10.10 3.39 -16.26
N PHE A 27 9.39 3.19 -17.35
CA PHE A 27 8.01 2.71 -17.31
C PHE A 27 7.94 1.23 -16.92
N PHE A 28 8.76 0.38 -17.51
CA PHE A 28 8.65 -1.08 -17.37
C PHE A 28 9.57 -1.69 -16.32
N ILE A 29 10.75 -1.11 -16.10
CA ILE A 29 11.84 -1.82 -15.40
C ILE A 29 12.18 -1.17 -14.07
N VAL A 30 12.42 0.15 -14.05
CA VAL A 30 12.90 0.84 -12.84
C VAL A 30 12.12 2.11 -12.58
N ASP A 31 12.10 2.50 -11.29
CA ASP A 31 11.71 3.85 -10.89
C ASP A 31 12.63 4.34 -9.77
N PHE A 32 12.67 5.66 -9.57
CA PHE A 32 13.56 6.31 -8.61
C PHE A 32 12.76 7.18 -7.67
N TYR A 33 13.04 7.06 -6.37
CA TYR A 33 12.38 7.86 -5.34
C TYR A 33 13.41 8.39 -4.36
N SER A 34 13.23 9.63 -3.91
CA SER A 34 13.96 10.18 -2.75
C SER A 34 13.17 9.94 -1.48
N ILE A 35 13.86 9.71 -0.38
CA ILE A 35 13.28 9.40 0.93
C ILE A 35 13.26 10.66 1.79
N PRO A 36 12.09 11.23 2.13
CA PRO A 36 12.01 12.45 2.91
C PRO A 36 11.92 12.22 4.42
N SER A 37 11.64 10.99 4.89
CA SER A 37 11.35 10.69 6.30
C SER A 37 12.13 9.50 6.83
N ASP A 38 12.23 9.42 8.15
CA ASP A 38 12.95 8.38 8.90
C ASP A 38 12.12 7.11 9.20
N SER A 39 10.90 7.01 8.68
CA SER A 39 9.96 5.92 9.00
C SER A 39 10.44 4.52 8.60
N MET A 40 11.55 4.42 7.86
CA MET A 40 12.19 3.16 7.46
C MET A 40 13.60 3.01 8.05
N TYR A 41 13.99 3.93 8.95
CA TYR A 41 15.28 3.86 9.66
C TYR A 41 15.40 2.54 10.46
N PRO A 42 16.59 1.93 10.58
CA PRO A 42 17.86 2.28 9.94
C PRO A 42 18.03 1.66 8.53
N THR A 43 17.02 0.96 7.99
CA THR A 43 17.13 0.26 6.70
C THR A 43 17.26 1.23 5.53
N ILE A 44 16.56 2.36 5.61
CA ILE A 44 16.58 3.45 4.63
C ILE A 44 16.55 4.76 5.43
N GLU A 45 17.43 5.71 5.08
CA GLU A 45 17.59 6.97 5.79
C GLU A 45 17.00 8.16 5.02
N PRO A 46 16.62 9.24 5.74
CA PRO A 46 16.23 10.49 5.06
C PRO A 46 17.35 11.01 4.17
N GLY A 47 17.03 11.35 2.92
CA GLY A 47 18.00 11.78 1.93
C GLY A 47 18.47 10.68 0.97
N ASP A 48 18.20 9.42 1.28
CA ASP A 48 18.51 8.31 0.36
C ASP A 48 17.74 8.41 -0.95
N PHE A 49 18.37 7.91 -2.01
CA PHE A 49 17.73 7.64 -3.29
C PHE A 49 17.60 6.13 -3.48
N ILE A 50 16.37 5.65 -3.63
CA ILE A 50 16.09 4.24 -3.86
C ILE A 50 15.75 3.96 -5.31
N VAL A 51 16.14 2.77 -5.78
CA VAL A 51 15.78 2.24 -7.10
C VAL A 51 14.77 1.12 -6.90
N VAL A 52 13.61 1.27 -7.51
CA VAL A 52 12.52 0.28 -7.44
C VAL A 52 12.56 -0.61 -8.67
N ASN A 53 12.70 -1.92 -8.46
CA ASN A 53 12.62 -2.92 -9.51
C ASN A 53 11.15 -3.26 -9.81
N LYS A 54 10.62 -2.72 -10.90
CA LYS A 54 9.24 -2.97 -11.33
C LYS A 54 9.02 -4.37 -11.91
N LEU A 55 10.08 -5.03 -12.40
CA LEU A 55 9.96 -6.38 -12.95
C LEU A 55 9.62 -7.40 -11.89
N TYR A 56 9.95 -7.15 -10.62
CA TYR A 56 9.67 -8.08 -9.52
C TYR A 56 8.18 -8.42 -9.45
N MET A 57 7.33 -7.43 -9.31
CA MET A 57 5.87 -7.59 -9.25
C MET A 57 5.18 -7.32 -10.59
N GLY A 58 5.91 -6.84 -11.60
CA GLY A 58 5.41 -6.45 -12.90
C GLY A 58 5.00 -4.99 -13.01
N ALA A 59 5.11 -4.43 -14.20
CA ALA A 59 4.71 -3.05 -14.48
C ALA A 59 3.20 -2.86 -14.38
N ARG A 60 2.79 -1.69 -13.90
CA ARG A 60 1.38 -1.32 -13.76
C ARG A 60 0.97 -0.40 -14.91
N PHE A 61 -0.18 -0.68 -15.50
CA PHE A 61 -0.80 0.09 -16.55
C PHE A 61 -2.14 0.65 -16.05
N TYR A 62 -2.49 1.85 -16.52
CA TYR A 62 -3.80 2.41 -16.34
C TYR A 62 -4.70 2.02 -17.52
N LYS A 63 -5.89 1.51 -17.26
CA LYS A 63 -6.85 1.13 -18.29
C LYS A 63 -7.57 2.35 -18.87
N ASN A 64 -7.72 3.38 -18.06
CA ASN A 64 -8.35 4.63 -18.42
C ASN A 64 -7.52 5.81 -17.89
N PHE A 65 -7.81 7.00 -18.40
CA PHE A 65 -7.24 8.26 -17.93
C PHE A 65 -8.29 9.16 -17.24
N ASP A 66 -9.47 8.61 -16.96
CA ASP A 66 -10.61 9.32 -16.38
C ASP A 66 -10.37 9.71 -14.91
N PHE A 67 -9.32 9.16 -14.30
CA PHE A 67 -8.89 9.53 -12.95
C PHE A 67 -8.49 11.00 -12.80
N LEU A 68 -8.23 11.72 -13.91
CA LEU A 68 -7.99 13.17 -13.91
C LEU A 68 -9.25 13.94 -13.50
N ASP A 69 -10.43 13.38 -13.71
CA ASP A 69 -11.74 13.96 -13.34
C ASP A 69 -12.18 13.58 -11.92
N GLY A 70 -11.29 12.91 -11.16
CA GLY A 70 -11.59 12.45 -9.81
C GLY A 70 -12.28 11.08 -9.74
N SER A 71 -12.37 10.36 -10.85
CA SER A 71 -12.79 8.96 -10.89
C SER A 71 -11.70 8.03 -10.33
N HIS A 72 -12.05 6.76 -10.07
CA HIS A 72 -11.10 5.77 -9.60
C HIS A 72 -10.15 5.32 -10.72
N PRO A 73 -8.82 5.29 -10.49
CA PRO A 73 -7.89 4.78 -11.49
C PRO A 73 -8.01 3.26 -11.60
N GLU A 74 -8.50 2.80 -12.74
CA GLU A 74 -8.45 1.37 -13.06
C GLU A 74 -7.05 0.96 -13.50
N THR A 75 -6.45 0.02 -12.80
CA THR A 75 -5.10 -0.46 -13.11
C THR A 75 -5.08 -1.95 -13.43
N VAL A 76 -4.19 -2.31 -14.35
CA VAL A 76 -3.79 -3.69 -14.63
C VAL A 76 -2.29 -3.82 -14.40
N ARG A 77 -1.89 -4.91 -13.82
CA ARG A 77 -0.49 -5.24 -13.64
C ARG A 77 -0.11 -6.40 -14.56
N VAL A 78 0.97 -6.24 -15.33
CA VAL A 78 1.59 -7.35 -16.03
C VAL A 78 2.25 -8.26 -14.98
N SER A 79 2.17 -9.56 -15.15
CA SER A 79 2.81 -10.49 -14.22
C SER A 79 4.32 -10.26 -14.16
N GLY A 80 4.84 -10.07 -12.96
CA GLY A 80 6.28 -10.03 -12.71
C GLY A 80 6.87 -11.44 -12.61
N PHE A 81 8.17 -11.50 -12.30
CA PHE A 81 8.85 -12.79 -12.14
C PHE A 81 8.78 -13.31 -10.69
N ALA A 82 8.27 -12.53 -9.74
CA ALA A 82 8.16 -12.93 -8.35
C ALA A 82 6.88 -12.40 -7.70
N SER A 83 6.52 -12.98 -6.56
CA SER A 83 5.44 -12.54 -5.69
C SER A 83 6.01 -11.85 -4.45
N LEU A 84 5.26 -10.92 -3.89
CA LEU A 84 5.59 -10.25 -2.65
C LEU A 84 5.78 -11.26 -1.51
N LYS A 85 6.81 -11.05 -0.70
CA LYS A 85 7.12 -11.88 0.47
C LYS A 85 7.09 -11.03 1.73
N ARG A 86 6.92 -11.69 2.88
CA ARG A 86 7.09 -11.01 4.17
C ARG A 86 8.51 -10.49 4.31
N ASN A 87 8.64 -9.31 4.87
CA ASN A 87 9.86 -8.50 5.01
C ASN A 87 10.33 -7.78 3.73
N ASP A 88 9.70 -7.97 2.57
CA ASP A 88 10.01 -7.15 1.40
C ASP A 88 9.74 -5.67 1.68
N VAL A 89 10.61 -4.81 1.18
CA VAL A 89 10.38 -3.36 1.18
C VAL A 89 9.69 -2.99 -0.12
N ILE A 90 8.54 -2.36 -0.01
CA ILE A 90 7.69 -2.00 -1.15
C ILE A 90 7.46 -0.51 -1.25
N VAL A 91 7.30 -0.03 -2.48
CA VAL A 91 6.79 1.31 -2.79
C VAL A 91 5.37 1.16 -3.31
N PHE A 92 4.45 1.90 -2.72
CA PHE A 92 3.04 1.85 -3.09
C PHE A 92 2.40 3.23 -3.01
N ASN A 93 1.30 3.42 -3.73
CA ASN A 93 0.52 4.63 -3.61
C ASN A 93 -0.28 4.63 -2.31
N PHE A 94 -0.35 5.79 -1.67
CA PHE A 94 -1.14 5.91 -0.46
C PHE A 94 -2.63 5.69 -0.76
N PRO A 95 -3.36 4.93 0.08
CA PRO A 95 -4.74 4.54 -0.22
C PRO A 95 -5.78 5.58 0.16
N THR A 96 -5.37 6.81 0.48
CA THR A 96 -6.29 7.87 0.92
C THR A 96 -5.84 9.20 0.34
N HIS A 97 -6.78 9.94 -0.25
CA HIS A 97 -6.55 11.32 -0.65
C HIS A 97 -6.60 12.28 0.55
N THR A 98 -6.03 13.46 0.39
CA THR A 98 -6.02 14.53 1.42
C THR A 98 -7.42 14.97 1.86
N ASN A 99 -8.44 14.75 1.03
CA ASN A 99 -9.85 15.01 1.33
C ASN A 99 -10.54 13.86 2.11
N GLY A 100 -9.79 12.83 2.52
CA GLY A 100 -10.31 11.67 3.26
C GLY A 100 -10.98 10.59 2.39
N ARG A 101 -10.98 10.74 1.05
CA ARG A 101 -11.50 9.69 0.16
C ARG A 101 -10.54 8.50 0.13
N TRP A 102 -11.05 7.31 0.36
CA TRP A 102 -10.31 6.06 0.28
C TRP A 102 -10.21 5.61 -1.17
N ASP A 103 -9.06 5.90 -1.76
CA ASP A 103 -8.72 5.55 -3.13
C ASP A 103 -7.21 5.72 -3.33
N MET A 104 -6.68 5.19 -4.43
CA MET A 104 -5.25 5.30 -4.75
C MET A 104 -4.89 6.76 -5.07
N ASP A 105 -4.13 7.41 -4.20
CA ASP A 105 -3.52 8.70 -4.49
C ASP A 105 -2.30 8.51 -5.40
N LEU A 106 -2.44 8.89 -6.67
CA LEU A 106 -1.40 8.72 -7.67
C LEU A 106 -0.19 9.64 -7.46
N GLY A 107 -0.36 10.73 -6.70
CA GLY A 107 0.70 11.71 -6.42
C GLY A 107 1.55 11.35 -5.20
N THR A 108 1.05 10.49 -4.32
CA THR A 108 1.70 10.20 -3.04
C THR A 108 2.18 8.76 -2.98
N PHE A 109 3.50 8.60 -2.76
CA PHE A 109 4.15 7.29 -2.65
C PHE A 109 4.69 7.08 -1.24
N TYR A 110 4.51 5.87 -0.73
CA TYR A 110 5.05 5.43 0.54
C TYR A 110 5.99 4.26 0.35
N VAL A 111 7.04 4.22 1.18
CA VAL A 111 7.97 3.09 1.27
C VAL A 111 7.75 2.46 2.63
N LYS A 112 7.36 1.18 2.67
CA LYS A 112 7.16 0.43 3.92
C LYS A 112 7.59 -1.02 3.76
N ARG A 113 7.81 -1.67 4.89
CA ARG A 113 8.10 -3.11 4.94
C ARG A 113 6.78 -3.89 5.04
N CYS A 114 6.59 -4.83 4.12
CA CYS A 114 5.44 -5.74 4.14
C CYS A 114 5.68 -6.84 5.18
N ILE A 115 4.98 -6.82 6.29
CA ILE A 115 5.16 -7.81 7.37
C ILE A 115 4.16 -8.95 7.28
N ALA A 116 3.01 -8.73 6.66
CA ALA A 116 1.95 -9.74 6.52
C ALA A 116 1.41 -9.76 5.08
N LEU A 117 0.90 -10.90 4.65
CA LEU A 117 0.42 -11.16 3.29
C LEU A 117 -1.07 -11.49 3.31
N PRO A 118 -1.76 -11.47 2.14
CA PRO A 118 -3.15 -11.90 2.05
C PRO A 118 -3.35 -13.30 2.61
N GLY A 119 -4.34 -13.47 3.47
CA GLY A 119 -4.61 -14.69 4.22
C GLY A 119 -3.92 -14.77 5.59
N ASP A 120 -3.05 -13.82 5.92
CA ASP A 120 -2.43 -13.77 7.23
C ASP A 120 -3.32 -13.08 8.28
N THR A 121 -3.06 -13.42 9.54
CA THR A 121 -3.55 -12.68 10.70
C THR A 121 -2.39 -11.99 11.39
N LEU A 122 -2.46 -10.67 11.44
CA LEU A 122 -1.47 -9.81 12.09
C LEU A 122 -1.92 -9.43 13.49
N SER A 123 -1.02 -9.55 14.46
CA SER A 123 -1.16 -8.94 15.77
C SER A 123 0.15 -8.29 16.18
N ILE A 124 0.08 -7.23 16.99
CA ILE A 124 1.23 -6.70 17.73
C ILE A 124 0.94 -6.92 19.20
N ILE A 125 1.85 -7.56 19.89
CA ILE A 125 1.70 -7.86 21.33
C ILE A 125 2.92 -7.25 22.03
N LYS A 126 2.66 -6.26 22.86
CA LYS A 126 3.70 -5.50 23.57
C LYS A 126 4.80 -5.02 22.61
N GLY A 127 4.43 -4.48 21.45
CA GLY A 127 5.35 -3.96 20.44
C GLY A 127 5.98 -4.99 19.51
N ILE A 128 5.73 -6.29 19.71
CA ILE A 128 6.29 -7.36 18.87
C ILE A 128 5.27 -7.85 17.85
N ASN A 129 5.66 -7.87 16.58
CA ASN A 129 4.81 -8.37 15.49
C ASN A 129 4.65 -9.89 15.53
N HIS A 130 3.41 -10.32 15.45
CA HIS A 130 3.01 -11.73 15.32
C HIS A 130 2.21 -11.90 14.03
N VAL A 131 2.68 -12.76 13.14
CA VAL A 131 1.95 -13.14 11.91
C VAL A 131 1.61 -14.61 12.00
N ASN A 132 0.33 -14.93 12.03
CA ASN A 132 -0.16 -16.31 12.28
C ASN A 132 0.46 -16.92 13.55
N GLY A 133 0.60 -16.13 14.61
CA GLY A 133 1.20 -16.52 15.87
C GLY A 133 2.73 -16.65 15.90
N LYS A 134 3.42 -16.37 14.77
CA LYS A 134 4.88 -16.43 14.67
C LYS A 134 5.47 -15.02 14.70
N THR A 135 6.62 -14.88 15.34
CA THR A 135 7.43 -13.65 15.40
C THR A 135 8.56 -13.66 14.35
N GLY A 136 9.38 -12.60 14.33
CA GLY A 136 10.54 -12.50 13.43
C GLY A 136 10.26 -11.77 12.12
N PHE A 137 9.14 -11.03 12.05
CA PHE A 137 8.77 -10.21 10.90
C PHE A 137 8.91 -8.73 11.22
N GLY A 138 9.42 -7.96 10.27
CA GLY A 138 9.66 -6.53 10.42
C GLY A 138 11.04 -6.19 10.96
N ASN A 139 11.23 -4.95 11.40
CA ASN A 139 12.47 -4.51 12.04
C ASN A 139 12.48 -4.96 13.51
N MET A 140 13.29 -5.94 13.84
CA MET A 140 13.34 -6.52 15.19
C MET A 140 13.91 -5.56 16.22
N GLU A 141 14.86 -4.71 15.83
CA GLU A 141 15.47 -3.72 16.73
C GLU A 141 14.43 -2.68 17.17
N GLU A 142 13.67 -2.14 16.23
CA GLU A 142 12.58 -1.20 16.50
C GLU A 142 11.49 -1.84 17.37
N GLN A 143 11.14 -3.09 17.11
CA GLN A 143 10.18 -3.82 17.93
C GLN A 143 10.68 -4.00 19.36
N GLN A 144 11.97 -4.30 19.55
CA GLN A 144 12.57 -4.41 20.89
C GLN A 144 12.58 -3.06 21.60
N ARG A 145 12.90 -1.97 20.90
CA ARG A 145 12.81 -0.62 21.45
C ARG A 145 11.39 -0.30 21.89
N LEU A 146 10.41 -0.58 21.04
CA LEU A 146 8.99 -0.37 21.35
C LEU A 146 8.51 -1.24 22.51
N HIS A 147 8.96 -2.49 22.57
CA HIS A 147 8.67 -3.43 23.66
C HIS A 147 9.13 -2.92 25.04
N HIS A 148 10.31 -2.31 25.08
CA HIS A 148 10.89 -1.78 26.33
C HIS A 148 10.49 -0.32 26.61
N TYR A 149 9.75 0.32 25.71
CA TYR A 149 9.33 1.71 25.91
C TYR A 149 8.10 1.79 26.82
N HIS A 150 8.25 2.49 27.94
CA HIS A 150 7.20 2.70 28.94
C HIS A 150 6.92 4.20 29.18
N GLY A 151 7.43 5.07 28.33
CA GLY A 151 7.21 6.52 28.40
C GLY A 151 5.88 6.94 27.79
N GLU A 152 5.62 8.25 27.85
CA GLU A 152 4.47 8.85 27.18
C GLU A 152 4.74 9.02 25.69
N TYR A 153 3.73 8.80 24.88
CA TYR A 153 3.77 9.01 23.43
C TYR A 153 3.27 10.42 23.08
N ALA A 154 3.85 11.01 22.04
CA ALA A 154 3.35 12.26 21.51
C ALA A 154 1.89 12.10 21.02
N PRO A 155 1.06 13.15 21.12
CA PRO A 155 -0.32 13.11 20.64
C PRO A 155 -0.41 12.64 19.19
N GLY A 156 -1.34 11.71 18.90
CA GLY A 156 -1.60 11.18 17.56
C GLY A 156 -0.68 10.02 17.11
N ILE A 157 0.36 9.66 17.91
CA ILE A 157 1.26 8.56 17.56
C ILE A 157 0.77 7.22 18.13
N TYR A 158 0.21 7.22 19.32
CA TYR A 158 -0.07 5.99 20.07
C TYR A 158 -1.19 5.15 19.45
N ASN A 159 -2.30 5.79 19.08
CA ASN A 159 -3.47 5.09 18.56
C ASN A 159 -3.23 4.57 17.15
N ALA A 160 -3.75 3.37 16.86
CA ALA A 160 -3.64 2.72 15.57
C ALA A 160 -5.02 2.49 14.92
N PHE A 161 -5.01 2.15 13.63
CA PHE A 161 -6.20 1.72 12.91
C PHE A 161 -6.98 0.67 13.72
N PRO A 162 -8.32 0.66 13.73
CA PRO A 162 -9.21 1.51 12.93
C PRO A 162 -9.58 2.85 13.58
N PHE A 163 -8.90 3.27 14.64
CA PHE A 163 -9.12 4.52 15.39
C PHE A 163 -10.53 4.62 16.00
N ASP A 164 -11.13 3.49 16.31
CA ASP A 164 -12.45 3.42 16.90
C ASP A 164 -12.39 3.12 18.41
N TYR A 165 -13.50 3.33 19.08
CA TYR A 165 -13.61 3.08 20.52
C TYR A 165 -13.58 1.59 20.87
N TRP A 166 -13.96 0.72 19.94
CA TRP A 166 -14.21 -0.70 20.19
C TRP A 166 -12.93 -1.52 20.22
N HIS A 167 -12.01 -1.28 19.30
CA HIS A 167 -10.76 -2.02 19.20
C HIS A 167 -9.69 -1.51 20.15
N ARG A 168 -9.63 -0.17 20.39
CA ARG A 168 -8.62 0.48 21.23
C ARG A 168 -7.19 0.06 20.87
N TRP A 169 -6.96 -0.29 19.62
CA TRP A 169 -5.66 -0.71 19.15
C TRP A 169 -4.67 0.44 19.12
N ASN A 170 -3.44 0.10 19.39
CA ASN A 170 -2.35 1.06 19.46
C ASN A 170 -1.07 0.42 18.89
N ILE A 171 0.03 1.16 18.87
CA ILE A 171 1.28 0.70 18.28
C ILE A 171 1.96 -0.43 19.06
N GLN A 172 1.62 -0.64 20.35
CA GLN A 172 2.15 -1.74 21.16
C GLN A 172 1.23 -2.95 21.20
N ASP A 173 -0.09 -2.72 21.15
CA ASP A 173 -1.10 -3.77 21.22
C ASP A 173 -2.13 -3.59 20.11
N PHE A 174 -2.03 -4.41 19.08
CA PHE A 174 -2.80 -4.31 17.85
C PHE A 174 -3.31 -5.68 17.40
N GLY A 175 -4.50 -5.72 16.84
CA GLY A 175 -5.07 -6.93 16.27
C GLY A 175 -5.83 -7.81 17.28
N PRO A 176 -6.19 -9.03 16.88
CA PRO A 176 -5.84 -9.66 15.60
C PRO A 176 -6.56 -9.04 14.39
N LEU A 177 -5.81 -8.73 13.33
CA LEU A 177 -6.34 -8.26 12.06
C LEU A 177 -6.07 -9.32 10.98
N TYR A 178 -7.13 -9.88 10.42
CA TYR A 178 -7.02 -10.75 9.25
C TYR A 178 -6.89 -9.90 7.96
N LEU A 179 -5.92 -10.21 7.13
CA LEU A 179 -5.68 -9.56 5.84
C LEU A 179 -6.36 -10.39 4.74
N PRO A 180 -7.43 -9.90 4.12
CA PRO A 180 -8.20 -10.70 3.19
C PRO A 180 -7.40 -11.07 1.94
N ALA A 181 -7.46 -12.35 1.56
CA ALA A 181 -7.05 -12.81 0.24
C ALA A 181 -8.22 -12.77 -0.75
N ALA A 182 -7.92 -12.65 -2.03
CA ALA A 182 -8.94 -12.81 -3.07
C ALA A 182 -9.63 -14.17 -2.95
N GLY A 183 -10.96 -14.18 -2.96
CA GLY A 183 -11.79 -15.36 -2.73
C GLY A 183 -12.08 -15.69 -1.25
N ALA A 184 -11.45 -15.01 -0.31
CA ALA A 184 -11.75 -15.20 1.11
C ALA A 184 -13.09 -14.56 1.48
N THR A 185 -13.94 -15.31 2.17
CA THR A 185 -15.22 -14.83 2.72
C THR A 185 -15.07 -14.58 4.21
N ILE A 186 -15.47 -13.39 4.65
CA ILE A 186 -15.46 -12.99 6.06
C ILE A 186 -16.90 -12.68 6.48
N THR A 187 -17.30 -13.21 7.64
CA THR A 187 -18.53 -12.78 8.31
C THR A 187 -18.33 -11.37 8.86
N ILE A 188 -19.21 -10.45 8.49
CA ILE A 188 -19.19 -9.06 8.96
C ILE A 188 -20.16 -8.94 10.14
N ASP A 189 -19.62 -8.55 11.26
CA ASP A 189 -20.34 -8.44 12.53
C ASP A 189 -20.10 -7.08 13.21
N THR A 190 -20.64 -6.93 14.40
CA THR A 190 -20.56 -5.71 15.21
C THR A 190 -19.16 -5.45 15.80
N LEU A 191 -18.21 -6.36 15.63
CA LEU A 191 -16.81 -6.20 16.08
C LEU A 191 -15.88 -5.82 14.94
N ASN A 192 -16.10 -6.35 13.73
CA ASN A 192 -15.16 -6.20 12.63
C ASN A 192 -15.64 -5.27 11.49
N PHE A 193 -16.88 -4.75 11.57
CA PHE A 193 -17.44 -3.89 10.52
C PHE A 193 -16.54 -2.67 10.18
N SER A 194 -15.91 -2.09 11.18
CA SER A 194 -15.02 -0.92 11.00
C SER A 194 -13.70 -1.28 10.34
N LEU A 195 -13.23 -2.52 10.52
CA LEU A 195 -11.97 -3.00 9.94
C LEU A 195 -12.06 -3.11 8.41
N TYR A 196 -13.21 -3.56 7.90
CA TYR A 196 -13.33 -3.93 6.49
C TYR A 196 -14.16 -2.96 5.65
N ARG A 197 -14.85 -1.98 6.25
CA ARG A 197 -15.75 -1.08 5.51
C ARG A 197 -15.08 -0.36 4.33
N HIS A 198 -13.84 0.09 4.51
CA HIS A 198 -13.12 0.82 3.47
C HIS A 198 -12.64 -0.08 2.34
N LEU A 199 -12.24 -1.31 2.67
CA LEU A 199 -11.85 -2.31 1.67
C LEU A 199 -13.06 -2.70 0.82
N ILE A 200 -14.22 -2.93 1.46
CA ILE A 200 -15.48 -3.26 0.79
C ILE A 200 -15.96 -2.09 -0.07
N ALA A 201 -15.89 -0.86 0.43
CA ALA A 201 -16.23 0.33 -0.35
C ALA A 201 -15.35 0.47 -1.59
N TYR A 202 -14.04 0.24 -1.43
CA TYR A 202 -13.10 0.28 -2.55
C TYR A 202 -13.37 -0.81 -3.59
N GLU A 203 -13.68 -2.05 -3.18
CA GLU A 203 -13.96 -3.13 -4.14
C GLU A 203 -15.30 -2.99 -4.85
N THR A 204 -16.33 -2.55 -4.13
CA THR A 204 -17.69 -2.45 -4.67
C THR A 204 -17.94 -1.16 -5.45
N GLN A 205 -17.12 -0.13 -5.25
CA GLN A 205 -17.31 1.22 -5.79
C GLN A 205 -18.73 1.76 -5.49
N ALA A 206 -19.31 1.31 -4.38
CA ALA A 206 -20.64 1.66 -3.94
C ALA A 206 -20.60 2.40 -2.61
N PRO A 207 -21.58 3.23 -2.29
CA PRO A 207 -21.72 3.83 -0.97
C PRO A 207 -21.82 2.74 0.10
N VAL A 208 -20.85 2.75 1.03
CA VAL A 208 -20.81 1.87 2.19
C VAL A 208 -20.92 2.73 3.45
N HIS A 209 -21.89 2.43 4.28
CA HIS A 209 -22.09 3.12 5.55
C HIS A 209 -22.29 2.13 6.70
N SER A 210 -22.12 2.61 7.92
CA SER A 210 -22.39 1.82 9.11
C SER A 210 -23.49 2.48 9.92
N GLN A 211 -24.45 1.65 10.36
CA GLN A 211 -25.51 2.06 11.27
C GLN A 211 -25.67 0.97 12.33
N ASP A 212 -25.78 1.34 13.61
CA ASP A 212 -25.92 0.43 14.75
C ASP A 212 -24.87 -0.69 14.77
N ARG A 213 -23.63 -0.36 14.39
CA ARG A 213 -22.50 -1.29 14.29
C ARG A 213 -22.72 -2.41 13.24
N GLN A 214 -23.56 -2.17 12.27
CA GLN A 214 -23.78 -3.04 11.13
C GLN A 214 -23.33 -2.32 9.86
N LEU A 215 -22.90 -3.08 8.86
CA LEU A 215 -22.40 -2.56 7.60
C LEU A 215 -23.45 -2.72 6.50
N TYR A 216 -23.64 -1.65 5.74
CA TYR A 216 -24.57 -1.62 4.60
C TYR A 216 -23.83 -1.21 3.34
N ILE A 217 -24.13 -1.89 2.23
CA ILE A 217 -23.81 -1.43 0.87
C ILE A 217 -25.11 -0.89 0.28
N ARG A 218 -25.13 0.43 -0.02
CA ARG A 218 -26.39 1.15 -0.28
C ARG A 218 -27.36 0.93 0.89
N ASP A 219 -28.50 0.26 0.65
CA ASP A 219 -29.50 0.00 1.68
C ASP A 219 -29.55 -1.49 2.10
N SER A 220 -28.58 -2.29 1.65
CA SER A 220 -28.56 -3.73 1.93
C SER A 220 -27.58 -4.05 3.06
N LEU A 221 -28.09 -4.69 4.11
CA LEU A 221 -27.27 -5.20 5.23
C LEU A 221 -26.29 -6.27 4.74
N ILE A 222 -25.02 -6.12 5.09
CA ILE A 222 -23.96 -7.07 4.77
C ILE A 222 -23.65 -7.89 6.03
N ARG A 223 -23.84 -9.21 5.93
CA ARG A 223 -23.49 -10.16 6.99
C ARG A 223 -22.23 -10.96 6.68
N GLU A 224 -21.88 -11.05 5.42
CA GLU A 224 -20.66 -11.67 4.93
C GLU A 224 -20.21 -10.98 3.65
N TYR A 225 -18.91 -11.02 3.38
CA TYR A 225 -18.35 -10.44 2.17
C TYR A 225 -17.21 -11.32 1.64
N THR A 226 -17.23 -11.61 0.33
CA THR A 226 -16.17 -12.34 -0.37
C THR A 226 -15.28 -11.33 -1.09
N PHE A 227 -14.05 -11.20 -0.64
CA PHE A 227 -13.08 -10.26 -1.18
C PHE A 227 -12.64 -10.66 -2.59
N GLN A 228 -12.55 -9.67 -3.48
CA GLN A 228 -12.16 -9.86 -4.87
C GLN A 228 -10.66 -9.61 -5.09
N LYS A 229 -10.00 -8.94 -4.14
CA LYS A 229 -8.59 -8.54 -4.23
C LYS A 229 -7.79 -9.08 -3.06
N ASN A 230 -6.47 -9.16 -3.28
CA ASN A 230 -5.50 -9.41 -2.22
C ASN A 230 -5.17 -8.10 -1.48
N TRP A 231 -5.30 -8.10 -0.17
CA TRP A 231 -4.99 -6.97 0.69
C TRP A 231 -3.71 -7.24 1.51
N TYR A 232 -2.86 -6.20 1.63
CA TYR A 232 -1.54 -6.30 2.26
C TYR A 232 -1.39 -5.28 3.38
#